data_5031655114a20b44d4799bf7fb6498b6
#
_entry.id   5031655114a20b44d4799bf7fb6498b6
#
_cell.length_a   1.000
_cell.length_b   1.000
_cell.length_c   1.000
_cell.angle_alpha   90.00
_cell.angle_beta   90.00
_cell.angle_gamma   90.00
#
_symmetry.space_group_name_H-M   'P 1'
#
loop_
_entity.id
_entity.type
_entity.pdbx_description
1 polymer ?
#
loop_
_entity_poly.entity_id
_entity_poly.type
_entity_poly.pdbx_seq_one_letter_code
_entity_poly.pdbx_strand_id
1 'polypeptide(L)'
;MAVARRSGVQGFAPDAAAVAGKGAPAPARRSFQVVPDASTEVVGERASNAGVLLFSAVVFAVSFCAVLGVAWALAGGIGVGAVVAALVVAVLATMSVHIAQQWEKVVVLRLGKLDRVSGPGLFWTWPVIEQNTMRVDTRVRVTTFGAEETLTADLVPLDVNAVLFWHVWDAKAACTEVGDFTRAVELAAQTALRDAIGRAGAAEVAIRREQLDRELKRVLEEKVAAWGVTILSVEVRDILLPKELQDVMSLEAQAEQRKKARIIL
;
A
#
# COMPACT_ATOMS: atom_id res chain seq x y z
N MET A 1 -79.04 -22.45 -10.83
CA MET A 1 -79.46 -23.07 -12.11
C MET A 1 -78.23 -23.16 -13.00
N ALA A 2 -77.71 -24.34 -13.08
CA ALA A 2 -77.52 -25.17 -14.28
C ALA A 2 -76.35 -24.69 -15.14
N VAL A 3 -75.34 -25.45 -15.17
CA VAL A 3 -74.96 -26.66 -15.95
C VAL A 3 -73.99 -26.32 -17.07
N ALA A 4 -72.75 -26.66 -16.89
CA ALA A 4 -71.91 -27.68 -17.56
C ALA A 4 -71.66 -27.56 -19.07
N ARG A 5 -70.40 -27.66 -19.47
CA ARG A 5 -69.73 -28.74 -20.25
C ARG A 5 -68.40 -28.20 -20.89
N ARG A 6 -67.30 -28.81 -20.49
CA ARG A 6 -66.44 -29.78 -21.18
C ARG A 6 -66.27 -29.64 -22.69
N SER A 7 -65.06 -29.43 -23.08
CA SER A 7 -64.22 -30.15 -24.12
C SER A 7 -62.86 -29.47 -24.17
N GLY A 8 -61.75 -30.02 -23.93
CA GLY A 8 -61.14 -31.25 -24.38
C GLY A 8 -60.35 -30.98 -25.68
N VAL A 9 -59.15 -30.36 -25.62
CA VAL A 9 -58.16 -30.45 -26.70
C VAL A 9 -56.83 -30.87 -26.07
N GLN A 10 -56.51 -32.14 -26.30
CA GLN A 10 -55.18 -32.68 -26.16
C GLN A 10 -54.32 -32.07 -27.29
N GLY A 11 -53.32 -31.27 -26.95
CA GLY A 11 -52.30 -30.76 -27.85
C GLY A 11 -50.93 -31.24 -27.38
N PHE A 12 -50.50 -32.25 -28.04
CA PHE A 12 -49.16 -32.71 -28.36
C PHE A 12 -48.03 -31.86 -27.75
N ALA A 13 -47.37 -32.35 -26.74
CA ALA A 13 -46.03 -31.90 -26.28
C ALA A 13 -44.97 -32.74 -26.99
N PRO A 14 -44.09 -32.15 -27.79
CA PRO A 14 -42.92 -32.88 -28.25
C PRO A 14 -41.89 -33.02 -27.12
N ASP A 15 -41.41 -34.23 -26.95
CA ASP A 15 -40.28 -34.62 -26.13
C ASP A 15 -39.07 -33.70 -26.33
N ALA A 16 -38.78 -32.87 -25.36
CA ALA A 16 -37.54 -32.06 -25.29
C ALA A 16 -36.51 -32.75 -24.38
N ALA A 17 -36.38 -34.04 -24.51
CA ALA A 17 -35.39 -34.83 -23.75
C ALA A 17 -34.37 -35.52 -24.63
N ALA A 18 -33.67 -34.82 -25.52
CA ALA A 18 -32.55 -35.39 -26.23
C ALA A 18 -31.65 -34.33 -26.90
N VAL A 19 -31.25 -33.24 -26.23
CA VAL A 19 -30.03 -32.50 -26.57
C VAL A 19 -29.40 -31.97 -25.28
N ALA A 20 -29.00 -32.85 -24.39
CA ALA A 20 -28.04 -32.51 -23.36
C ALA A 20 -26.64 -32.66 -24.00
N GLY A 21 -26.30 -31.68 -24.85
CA GLY A 21 -24.94 -31.46 -25.26
C GLY A 21 -24.11 -31.20 -23.99
N LYS A 22 -23.08 -32.04 -23.78
CA LYS A 22 -22.07 -31.87 -22.74
C LYS A 22 -21.59 -30.43 -22.75
N GLY A 23 -22.09 -29.61 -21.81
CA GLY A 23 -21.56 -28.29 -21.54
C GLY A 23 -20.09 -28.42 -21.21
N ALA A 24 -19.24 -27.89 -22.04
CA ALA A 24 -17.84 -27.70 -21.69
C ALA A 24 -17.79 -26.97 -20.36
N PRO A 25 -16.98 -27.41 -19.40
CA PRO A 25 -16.83 -26.70 -18.14
C PRO A 25 -16.42 -25.26 -18.46
N ALA A 26 -17.17 -24.30 -17.99
CA ALA A 26 -16.80 -22.90 -18.07
C ALA A 26 -15.35 -22.76 -17.60
N PRO A 27 -14.50 -22.00 -18.30
CA PRO A 27 -13.13 -21.81 -17.87
C PRO A 27 -13.16 -21.31 -16.44
N ALA A 28 -12.53 -22.08 -15.54
CA ALA A 28 -12.44 -21.73 -14.15
C ALA A 28 -11.88 -20.29 -14.11
N ARG A 29 -12.68 -19.34 -13.63
CA ARG A 29 -12.21 -18.01 -13.27
C ARG A 29 -11.04 -18.27 -12.34
N ARG A 30 -9.83 -18.11 -12.82
CA ARG A 30 -8.68 -17.98 -11.95
C ARG A 30 -8.94 -16.70 -11.18
N SER A 31 -9.59 -16.84 -10.03
CA SER A 31 -9.54 -15.79 -9.03
C SER A 31 -8.05 -15.50 -8.88
N PHE A 32 -7.64 -14.33 -9.35
CA PHE A 32 -6.34 -13.79 -8.99
C PHE A 32 -6.37 -13.73 -7.46
N GLN A 33 -5.76 -14.72 -6.83
CA GLN A 33 -5.42 -14.57 -5.43
C GLN A 33 -4.48 -13.38 -5.44
N VAL A 34 -5.01 -12.23 -4.99
CA VAL A 34 -4.16 -11.18 -4.46
C VAL A 34 -3.27 -11.93 -3.50
N VAL A 35 -2.06 -12.23 -3.93
CA VAL A 35 -1.02 -12.74 -3.03
C VAL A 35 -1.02 -11.68 -1.95
N PRO A 36 -1.45 -12.00 -0.73
CA PRO A 36 -1.46 -11.01 0.34
C PRO A 36 -0.07 -10.46 0.34
N ASP A 37 -0.01 -9.16 0.14
CA ASP A 37 1.21 -8.42 -0.10
C ASP A 37 2.28 -8.91 0.89
N ALA A 38 3.19 -9.76 0.41
CA ALA A 38 4.32 -10.24 1.20
C ALA A 38 5.22 -9.08 1.64
N SER A 39 4.91 -7.88 1.16
CA SER A 39 5.53 -6.64 1.58
C SER A 39 4.91 -6.06 2.86
N THR A 40 3.73 -6.51 3.29
CA THR A 40 3.20 -6.18 4.63
C THR A 40 3.72 -7.11 5.72
N GLU A 41 4.14 -8.30 5.39
CA GLU A 41 5.15 -9.01 6.14
C GLU A 41 6.54 -8.60 5.60
N VAL A 42 6.85 -7.32 5.59
CA VAL A 42 8.19 -6.98 6.00
C VAL A 42 8.31 -7.73 7.30
N VAL A 43 9.06 -8.83 7.29
CA VAL A 43 9.69 -9.35 8.47
C VAL A 43 10.17 -8.11 9.17
N GLY A 44 9.25 -7.53 9.96
CA GLY A 44 9.60 -6.57 10.96
C GLY A 44 10.56 -7.41 11.73
N GLU A 45 11.76 -7.34 11.30
CA GLU A 45 12.90 -7.66 12.10
C GLU A 45 12.49 -6.98 13.37
N ARG A 46 11.97 -7.77 14.29
CA ARG A 46 11.89 -7.40 15.68
C ARG A 46 13.34 -7.14 16.01
N ALA A 47 13.83 -6.00 15.47
CA ALA A 47 15.09 -5.41 15.81
C ALA A 47 15.03 -5.45 17.31
N SER A 48 15.80 -6.33 17.84
CA SER A 48 15.81 -6.83 19.19
C SER A 48 15.30 -5.73 20.13
N ASN A 49 14.01 -5.75 20.47
CA ASN A 49 13.42 -4.83 21.46
C ASN A 49 14.19 -4.93 22.79
N ALA A 50 15.06 -5.93 22.91
CA ALA A 50 15.98 -6.13 24.03
C ALA A 50 16.89 -4.92 24.27
N GLY A 51 17.43 -4.29 23.20
CA GLY A 51 18.26 -3.08 23.34
C GLY A 51 17.47 -1.89 23.87
N VAL A 52 16.25 -1.69 23.36
CA VAL A 52 15.35 -0.61 23.82
C VAL A 52 14.87 -0.89 25.23
N LEU A 53 14.54 -2.16 25.56
CA LEU A 53 14.15 -2.57 26.90
C LEU A 53 15.29 -2.42 27.91
N LEU A 54 16.50 -2.82 27.55
CA LEU A 54 17.69 -2.61 28.40
C LEU A 54 17.95 -1.13 28.63
N PHE A 55 17.88 -0.32 27.60
CA PHE A 55 18.06 1.13 27.72
C PHE A 55 17.00 1.75 28.63
N SER A 56 15.73 1.41 28.46
CA SER A 56 14.65 1.91 29.30
C SER A 56 14.80 1.45 30.75
N ALA A 57 15.26 0.21 30.99
CA ALA A 57 15.55 -0.29 32.33
C ALA A 57 16.74 0.46 33.01
N VAL A 58 17.76 0.80 32.24
CA VAL A 58 18.90 1.61 32.73
C VAL A 58 18.42 3.03 33.07
N VAL A 59 17.64 3.68 32.23
CA VAL A 59 17.08 5.01 32.51
C VAL A 59 16.21 4.98 33.76
N PHE A 60 15.36 3.95 33.90
CA PHE A 60 14.54 3.75 35.09
C PHE A 60 15.42 3.60 36.37
N ALA A 61 16.42 2.70 36.35
CA ALA A 61 17.28 2.44 37.48
C ALA A 61 18.10 3.69 37.90
N VAL A 62 18.66 4.40 36.90
CA VAL A 62 19.43 5.63 37.16
C VAL A 62 18.54 6.71 37.75
N SER A 63 17.36 6.96 37.21
CA SER A 63 16.41 7.95 37.74
C SER A 63 15.95 7.60 39.14
N PHE A 64 15.62 6.32 39.35
CA PHE A 64 15.18 5.84 40.66
C PHE A 64 16.29 6.00 41.75
N CYS A 65 17.52 5.56 41.47
CA CYS A 65 18.65 5.71 42.34
C CYS A 65 19.02 7.18 42.63
N ALA A 66 18.92 8.03 41.58
CA ALA A 66 19.22 9.46 41.75
C ALA A 66 18.25 10.13 42.70
N VAL A 67 16.94 9.88 42.57
CA VAL A 67 15.92 10.47 43.48
C VAL A 67 16.08 9.94 44.91
N LEU A 68 16.33 8.64 45.10
CA LEU A 68 16.61 8.08 46.42
C LEU A 68 17.89 8.65 47.06
N GLY A 69 18.95 8.83 46.27
CA GLY A 69 20.21 9.45 46.73
C GLY A 69 19.99 10.87 47.17
N VAL A 70 19.22 11.68 46.43
CA VAL A 70 18.86 13.04 46.82
C VAL A 70 18.00 13.06 48.09
N ALA A 71 17.02 12.16 48.20
CA ALA A 71 16.17 12.05 49.40
C ALA A 71 16.97 11.68 50.66
N TRP A 72 17.92 10.76 50.51
CA TRP A 72 18.81 10.37 51.60
C TRP A 72 19.72 11.53 52.04
N ALA A 73 20.28 12.28 51.08
CA ALA A 73 21.16 13.42 51.36
C ALA A 73 20.44 14.60 52.05
N LEU A 74 19.15 14.83 51.74
CA LEU A 74 18.37 15.93 52.29
C LEU A 74 17.66 15.58 53.63
N ALA A 75 17.13 14.37 53.74
CA ALA A 75 16.31 13.96 54.87
C ALA A 75 17.04 13.04 55.88
N GLY A 76 18.30 12.63 55.60
CA GLY A 76 19.06 11.73 56.43
C GLY A 76 18.48 10.30 56.52
N GLY A 77 17.45 9.97 55.71
CA GLY A 77 16.83 8.64 55.74
C GLY A 77 15.84 8.45 54.58
N ILE A 78 15.56 7.17 54.26
CA ILE A 78 14.64 6.80 53.21
C ILE A 78 13.25 6.55 53.81
N GLY A 79 12.35 7.52 53.68
CA GLY A 79 10.94 7.37 54.09
C GLY A 79 10.09 6.78 52.92
N VAL A 80 8.92 6.20 53.26
CA VAL A 80 7.99 5.62 52.29
C VAL A 80 7.60 6.66 51.22
N GLY A 81 7.42 7.92 51.59
CA GLY A 81 7.11 9.00 50.62
C GLY A 81 8.22 9.22 49.61
N ALA A 82 9.49 9.10 50.01
CA ALA A 82 10.63 9.24 49.09
C ALA A 82 10.69 8.09 48.07
N VAL A 83 10.34 6.87 48.47
CA VAL A 83 10.28 5.71 47.59
C VAL A 83 9.16 5.89 46.54
N VAL A 84 7.98 6.34 46.98
CA VAL A 84 6.85 6.61 46.05
C VAL A 84 7.20 7.73 45.06
N ALA A 85 7.79 8.82 45.54
CA ALA A 85 8.23 9.91 44.68
C ALA A 85 9.29 9.45 43.67
N ALA A 86 10.28 8.65 44.12
CA ALA A 86 11.30 8.07 43.24
C ALA A 86 10.70 7.20 42.14
N LEU A 87 9.71 6.38 42.47
CA LEU A 87 9.03 5.51 41.50
C LEU A 87 8.27 6.34 40.47
N VAL A 88 7.51 7.35 40.87
CA VAL A 88 6.76 8.23 39.96
C VAL A 88 7.71 8.95 38.98
N VAL A 89 8.80 9.54 39.52
CA VAL A 89 9.79 10.25 38.70
C VAL A 89 10.50 9.29 37.73
N ALA A 90 10.86 8.09 38.18
CA ALA A 90 11.50 7.08 37.32
C ALA A 90 10.59 6.62 36.17
N VAL A 91 9.31 6.41 36.45
CA VAL A 91 8.31 6.08 35.39
C VAL A 91 8.17 7.22 34.41
N LEU A 92 8.01 8.47 34.88
CA LEU A 92 7.90 9.64 33.99
C LEU A 92 9.18 9.83 33.15
N ALA A 93 10.37 9.66 33.74
CA ALA A 93 11.62 9.75 33.00
C ALA A 93 11.74 8.68 31.91
N THR A 94 11.32 7.46 32.21
CA THR A 94 11.34 6.36 31.24
C THR A 94 10.36 6.60 30.08
N MET A 95 9.17 7.14 30.39
CA MET A 95 8.18 7.50 29.36
C MET A 95 8.59 8.72 28.53
N SER A 96 9.53 9.52 29.02
CA SER A 96 10.00 10.75 28.38
C SER A 96 11.04 10.51 27.29
N VAL A 97 11.80 9.42 27.41
CA VAL A 97 12.96 9.13 26.55
C VAL A 97 12.58 8.11 25.50
N HIS A 98 12.77 8.46 24.22
CA HIS A 98 12.48 7.61 23.08
C HIS A 98 13.67 7.52 22.14
N ILE A 99 13.79 6.36 21.48
CA ILE A 99 14.79 6.12 20.44
C ILE A 99 14.06 5.92 19.12
N ALA A 100 14.45 6.69 18.09
CA ALA A 100 14.05 6.47 16.71
C ALA A 100 15.19 5.85 15.93
N GLN A 101 14.88 4.94 15.04
CA GLN A 101 15.86 4.31 14.15
C GLN A 101 16.32 5.30 13.07
N GLN A 102 17.44 4.99 12.40
CA GLN A 102 18.04 5.90 11.43
C GLN A 102 17.12 6.25 10.26
N TRP A 103 16.22 5.36 9.93
CA TRP A 103 15.26 5.51 8.83
C TRP A 103 13.87 5.96 9.29
N GLU A 104 13.67 6.18 10.60
CA GLU A 104 12.40 6.60 11.17
C GLU A 104 12.39 8.11 11.44
N LYS A 105 11.32 8.76 11.04
CA LYS A 105 10.96 10.11 11.50
C LYS A 105 9.71 10.00 12.37
N VAL A 106 9.76 10.59 13.56
CA VAL A 106 8.66 10.57 14.52
C VAL A 106 7.98 11.94 14.55
N VAL A 107 6.69 11.95 14.27
CA VAL A 107 5.88 13.16 14.34
C VAL A 107 5.36 13.33 15.78
N VAL A 108 5.75 14.44 16.40
CA VAL A 108 5.37 14.78 17.78
C VAL A 108 4.31 15.87 17.77
N LEU A 109 3.17 15.56 18.37
CA LEU A 109 2.10 16.52 18.60
C LEU A 109 2.18 17.05 20.04
N ARG A 110 1.98 18.36 20.19
CA ARG A 110 1.88 19.01 21.48
C ARG A 110 0.47 19.57 21.64
N LEU A 111 -0.29 19.03 22.61
CA LEU A 111 -1.69 19.40 22.83
C LEU A 111 -2.54 19.34 21.53
N GLY A 112 -2.32 18.31 20.70
CA GLY A 112 -3.04 18.13 19.44
C GLY A 112 -2.56 18.98 18.27
N LYS A 113 -1.57 19.88 18.45
CA LYS A 113 -0.94 20.63 17.37
C LYS A 113 0.41 20.01 17.01
N LEU A 114 0.74 20.02 15.73
CA LEU A 114 2.04 19.57 15.27
C LEU A 114 3.12 20.53 15.78
N ASP A 115 4.04 20.01 16.60
CA ASP A 115 5.14 20.75 17.17
C ASP A 115 6.42 20.56 16.37
N ARG A 116 6.89 19.32 16.28
CA ARG A 116 8.13 19.00 15.59
C ARG A 116 8.13 17.60 14.98
N VAL A 117 9.03 17.39 14.03
CA VAL A 117 9.40 16.07 13.53
C VAL A 117 10.76 15.71 14.09
N SER A 118 10.81 14.71 14.96
CA SER A 118 12.04 14.20 15.52
C SER A 118 12.72 13.25 14.54
N GLY A 119 14.00 13.50 14.27
CA GLY A 119 14.85 12.65 13.43
C GLY A 119 15.37 11.42 14.18
N PRO A 120 16.28 10.68 13.54
CA PRO A 120 16.88 9.49 14.12
C PRO A 120 17.71 9.79 15.36
N GLY A 121 17.74 8.83 16.28
CA GLY A 121 18.50 8.89 17.51
C GLY A 121 17.64 9.04 18.77
N LEU A 122 18.26 9.55 19.82
CA LEU A 122 17.61 9.77 21.11
C LEU A 122 16.84 11.10 21.06
N PHE A 123 15.56 11.07 21.40
CA PHE A 123 14.78 12.29 21.53
C PHE A 123 13.94 12.26 22.81
N TRP A 124 13.65 13.44 23.31
CA TRP A 124 12.90 13.65 24.53
C TRP A 124 11.49 14.16 24.24
N THR A 125 10.49 13.61 24.92
CA THR A 125 9.10 14.07 24.87
C THR A 125 8.54 14.25 26.29
N TRP A 126 7.66 15.23 26.46
CA TRP A 126 6.94 15.44 27.71
C TRP A 126 5.72 14.50 27.76
N PRO A 127 5.71 13.44 28.58
CA PRO A 127 4.75 12.35 28.49
C PRO A 127 3.29 12.77 28.70
N VAL A 128 3.03 13.95 29.27
CA VAL A 128 1.67 14.46 29.54
C VAL A 128 1.19 15.44 28.46
N ILE A 129 2.11 16.18 27.84
CA ILE A 129 1.80 17.29 26.94
C ILE A 129 2.05 16.91 25.48
N GLU A 130 3.07 16.12 25.24
CA GLU A 130 3.51 15.68 23.92
C GLU A 130 3.12 14.23 23.68
N GLN A 131 2.61 13.95 22.49
CA GLN A 131 2.20 12.63 22.05
C GLN A 131 2.94 12.25 20.77
N ASN A 132 3.57 11.09 20.79
CA ASN A 132 4.15 10.48 19.58
C ASN A 132 3.02 9.86 18.77
N THR A 133 2.61 10.52 17.68
CA THR A 133 1.42 10.11 16.93
C THR A 133 1.76 9.09 15.87
N MET A 134 2.81 9.30 15.09
CA MET A 134 3.13 8.46 13.95
C MET A 134 4.63 8.34 13.76
N ARG A 135 5.08 7.12 13.44
CA ARG A 135 6.43 6.83 12.99
C ARG A 135 6.40 6.58 11.50
N VAL A 136 7.13 7.37 10.76
CA VAL A 136 7.20 7.30 9.29
C VAL A 136 8.55 6.74 8.88
N ASP A 137 8.52 5.63 8.15
CA ASP A 137 9.71 5.06 7.52
C ASP A 137 10.00 5.81 6.22
N THR A 138 11.24 6.33 6.11
CA THR A 138 11.72 7.12 4.97
C THR A 138 12.43 6.28 3.91
N ARG A 139 12.51 4.96 4.09
CA ARG A 139 13.11 4.07 3.10
C ARG A 139 12.24 3.97 1.85
N VAL A 140 12.86 3.53 0.77
CA VAL A 140 12.16 3.24 -0.47
C VAL A 140 11.19 2.06 -0.23
N ARG A 141 9.93 2.29 -0.57
CA ARG A 141 8.87 1.30 -0.54
C ARG A 141 8.53 0.87 -1.94
N VAL A 142 8.11 -0.38 -2.06
CA VAL A 142 7.68 -0.98 -3.31
C VAL A 142 6.21 -1.35 -3.16
N THR A 143 5.37 -0.84 -4.04
CA THR A 143 3.94 -1.15 -4.05
C THR A 143 3.57 -1.69 -5.43
N THR A 144 2.98 -2.88 -5.45
CA THR A 144 2.41 -3.46 -6.66
C THR A 144 0.97 -2.99 -6.83
N PHE A 145 0.60 -2.60 -8.02
CA PHE A 145 -0.76 -2.19 -8.35
C PHE A 145 -1.11 -2.61 -9.76
N GLY A 146 -2.40 -2.68 -10.07
CA GLY A 146 -2.84 -3.12 -11.38
C GLY A 146 -4.16 -2.47 -11.79
N ALA A 147 -4.44 -2.53 -13.07
CA ALA A 147 -5.70 -2.16 -13.66
C ALA A 147 -6.25 -3.39 -14.40
N GLU A 148 -7.26 -4.01 -13.80
CA GLU A 148 -7.94 -5.18 -14.36
C GLU A 148 -9.09 -4.74 -15.26
N GLU A 149 -9.30 -5.49 -16.38
CA GLU A 149 -10.38 -5.30 -17.34
C GLU A 149 -10.56 -3.82 -17.79
N THR A 150 -9.45 -3.10 -17.93
CA THR A 150 -9.49 -1.68 -18.32
C THR A 150 -9.56 -1.55 -19.83
N LEU A 151 -10.53 -0.81 -20.33
CA LEU A 151 -10.69 -0.54 -21.75
C LEU A 151 -9.71 0.53 -22.23
N THR A 152 -9.00 0.23 -23.30
CA THR A 152 -8.17 1.19 -24.02
C THR A 152 -9.03 2.13 -24.89
N ALA A 153 -8.39 3.14 -25.51
CA ALA A 153 -9.05 4.02 -26.49
C ALA A 153 -9.68 3.24 -27.67
N ASP A 154 -9.11 2.07 -28.01
CA ASP A 154 -9.58 1.18 -29.06
C ASP A 154 -10.67 0.20 -28.57
N LEU A 155 -11.19 0.39 -27.36
CA LEU A 155 -12.19 -0.47 -26.70
C LEU A 155 -11.72 -1.92 -26.48
N VAL A 156 -10.42 -2.13 -26.41
CA VAL A 156 -9.81 -3.43 -26.12
C VAL A 156 -9.60 -3.54 -24.60
N PRO A 157 -10.14 -4.58 -23.93
CA PRO A 157 -9.87 -4.81 -22.51
C PRO A 157 -8.43 -5.29 -22.33
N LEU A 158 -7.70 -4.65 -21.42
CA LEU A 158 -6.35 -5.02 -21.02
C LEU A 158 -6.25 -5.18 -19.52
N ASP A 159 -5.45 -6.17 -19.09
CA ASP A 159 -5.00 -6.28 -17.72
C ASP A 159 -3.54 -5.85 -17.65
N VAL A 160 -3.26 -4.85 -16.86
CA VAL A 160 -1.91 -4.28 -16.72
C VAL A 160 -1.51 -4.28 -15.26
N ASN A 161 -0.33 -4.87 -14.99
CA ASN A 161 0.29 -4.85 -13.67
C ASN A 161 1.53 -3.96 -13.69
N ALA A 162 1.67 -3.14 -12.68
CA ALA A 162 2.77 -2.21 -12.52
C ALA A 162 3.31 -2.21 -11.09
N VAL A 163 4.52 -1.71 -10.94
CA VAL A 163 5.23 -1.56 -9.66
C VAL A 163 5.63 -0.11 -9.49
N LEU A 164 5.40 0.40 -8.30
CA LEU A 164 5.73 1.75 -7.90
C LEU A 164 6.84 1.72 -6.86
N PHE A 165 7.93 2.46 -7.11
CA PHE A 165 8.99 2.74 -6.15
C PHE A 165 8.85 4.17 -5.64
N TRP A 166 8.69 4.32 -4.35
CA TRP A 166 8.43 5.62 -3.73
C TRP A 166 8.97 5.69 -2.31
N HIS A 167 9.15 6.90 -1.79
CA HIS A 167 9.54 7.12 -0.40
C HIS A 167 8.93 8.41 0.15
N VAL A 168 8.86 8.50 1.48
CA VAL A 168 8.39 9.70 2.16
C VAL A 168 9.59 10.60 2.45
N TRP A 169 9.60 11.80 1.90
CA TRP A 169 10.63 12.80 2.18
C TRP A 169 10.20 13.78 3.27
N ASP A 170 8.91 14.14 3.32
CA ASP A 170 8.34 15.00 4.36
C ASP A 170 7.31 14.23 5.20
N ALA A 171 7.77 13.77 6.37
CA ALA A 171 6.92 13.06 7.31
C ALA A 171 5.80 13.95 7.90
N LYS A 172 6.00 15.28 7.93
CA LYS A 172 4.98 16.22 8.38
C LYS A 172 3.79 16.21 7.44
N ALA A 173 4.01 16.47 6.16
CA ALA A 173 2.95 16.48 5.15
C ALA A 173 2.25 15.11 5.07
N ALA A 174 3.01 14.01 5.11
CA ALA A 174 2.46 12.65 5.07
C ALA A 174 1.49 12.35 6.23
N CYS A 175 1.69 12.96 7.40
CA CYS A 175 0.83 12.74 8.55
C CYS A 175 -0.32 13.74 8.67
N THR A 176 -0.20 14.96 8.11
CA THR A 176 -1.21 16.01 8.26
C THR A 176 -2.19 16.08 7.10
N GLU A 177 -1.72 15.77 5.89
CA GLU A 177 -2.53 15.90 4.68
C GLU A 177 -3.34 14.63 4.37
N VAL A 178 -2.84 13.45 4.78
CA VAL A 178 -3.48 12.18 4.46
C VAL A 178 -3.49 11.26 5.68
N GLY A 179 -4.63 10.61 5.95
CA GLY A 179 -4.77 9.69 7.08
C GLY A 179 -3.98 8.39 6.89
N ASP A 180 -3.99 7.83 5.68
CA ASP A 180 -3.19 6.68 5.27
C ASP A 180 -2.54 6.97 3.91
N PHE A 181 -1.32 7.47 3.97
CA PHE A 181 -0.57 7.84 2.76
C PHE A 181 -0.21 6.60 1.91
N THR A 182 -0.03 5.42 2.50
CA THR A 182 0.30 4.20 1.76
C THR A 182 -0.85 3.81 0.85
N ARG A 183 -2.05 3.73 1.41
CA ARG A 183 -3.26 3.41 0.65
C ARG A 183 -3.65 4.51 -0.34
N ALA A 184 -3.44 5.77 0.02
CA ALA A 184 -3.71 6.89 -0.88
C ALA A 184 -2.81 6.89 -2.11
N VAL A 185 -1.52 6.59 -1.95
CA VAL A 185 -0.55 6.45 -3.04
C VAL A 185 -0.94 5.28 -3.96
N GLU A 186 -1.30 4.13 -3.40
CA GLU A 186 -1.75 2.97 -4.16
C GLU A 186 -2.99 3.28 -5.01
N LEU A 187 -4.03 3.86 -4.41
CA LEU A 187 -5.25 4.24 -5.14
C LEU A 187 -5.00 5.32 -6.20
N ALA A 188 -4.13 6.28 -5.92
CA ALA A 188 -3.71 7.29 -6.89
C ALA A 188 -3.00 6.65 -8.09
N ALA A 189 -2.13 5.66 -7.82
CA ALA A 189 -1.41 4.90 -8.84
C ALA A 189 -2.36 4.07 -9.71
N GLN A 190 -3.29 3.34 -9.11
CA GLN A 190 -4.32 2.57 -9.83
C GLN A 190 -5.17 3.48 -10.74
N THR A 191 -5.60 4.63 -10.22
CA THR A 191 -6.40 5.58 -10.98
C THR A 191 -5.60 6.18 -12.13
N ALA A 192 -4.35 6.58 -11.91
CA ALA A 192 -3.49 7.14 -12.94
C ALA A 192 -3.20 6.11 -14.05
N LEU A 193 -2.97 4.85 -13.69
CA LEU A 193 -2.77 3.76 -14.65
C LEU A 193 -4.01 3.55 -15.51
N ARG A 194 -5.20 3.48 -14.89
CA ARG A 194 -6.46 3.32 -15.62
C ARG A 194 -6.72 4.48 -16.58
N ASP A 195 -6.44 5.70 -16.14
CA ASP A 195 -6.58 6.90 -16.97
C ASP A 195 -5.58 6.90 -18.15
N ALA A 196 -4.36 6.45 -17.94
CA ALA A 196 -3.33 6.37 -18.98
C ALA A 196 -3.68 5.31 -20.02
N ILE A 197 -4.12 4.11 -19.59
CA ILE A 197 -4.56 3.03 -20.48
C ILE A 197 -5.79 3.47 -21.30
N GLY A 198 -6.77 4.13 -20.65
CA GLY A 198 -7.99 4.58 -21.33
C GLY A 198 -7.77 5.63 -22.43
N ARG A 199 -6.63 6.33 -22.40
CA ARG A 199 -6.25 7.32 -23.45
C ARG A 199 -5.36 6.74 -24.54
N ALA A 200 -4.70 5.63 -24.30
CA ALA A 200 -3.77 4.99 -25.23
C ALA A 200 -4.45 3.84 -25.98
N GLY A 201 -3.99 3.58 -27.20
CA GLY A 201 -4.37 2.38 -27.94
C GLY A 201 -3.66 1.13 -27.42
N ALA A 202 -4.28 -0.05 -27.58
CA ALA A 202 -3.71 -1.31 -27.10
C ALA A 202 -2.30 -1.59 -27.64
N ALA A 203 -2.05 -1.32 -28.92
CA ALA A 203 -0.73 -1.45 -29.53
C ALA A 203 0.29 -0.45 -28.95
N GLU A 204 -0.15 0.76 -28.64
CA GLU A 204 0.71 1.79 -28.06
C GLU A 204 1.17 1.42 -26.65
N VAL A 205 0.26 0.95 -25.79
CA VAL A 205 0.54 0.45 -24.44
C VAL A 205 1.56 -0.69 -24.50
N ALA A 206 1.43 -1.61 -25.46
CA ALA A 206 2.33 -2.76 -25.59
C ALA A 206 3.74 -2.38 -26.10
N ILE A 207 3.85 -1.41 -27.01
CA ILE A 207 5.11 -1.07 -27.70
C ILE A 207 5.87 0.03 -26.96
N ARG A 208 5.17 1.03 -26.39
CA ARG A 208 5.77 2.23 -25.81
C ARG A 208 5.76 2.25 -24.28
N ARG A 209 6.12 1.13 -23.64
CA ARG A 209 6.14 0.99 -22.17
C ARG A 209 6.90 2.10 -21.47
N GLU A 210 8.11 2.42 -21.94
CA GLU A 210 8.95 3.46 -21.33
C GLU A 210 8.32 4.87 -21.39
N GLN A 211 7.49 5.13 -22.38
CA GLN A 211 6.78 6.40 -22.47
C GLN A 211 5.62 6.45 -21.46
N LEU A 212 4.91 5.33 -21.32
CA LEU A 212 3.86 5.16 -20.34
C LEU A 212 4.41 5.29 -18.90
N ASP A 213 5.53 4.66 -18.61
CA ASP A 213 6.21 4.75 -17.31
C ASP A 213 6.55 6.19 -16.95
N ARG A 214 7.10 6.96 -17.89
CA ARG A 214 7.44 8.38 -17.70
C ARG A 214 6.20 9.26 -17.50
N GLU A 215 5.15 9.02 -18.25
CA GLU A 215 3.90 9.77 -18.12
C GLU A 215 3.21 9.48 -16.79
N LEU A 216 3.14 8.19 -16.40
CA LEU A 216 2.61 7.77 -15.11
C LEU A 216 3.38 8.39 -13.96
N LYS A 217 4.72 8.35 -14.02
CA LYS A 217 5.57 8.98 -13.02
C LYS A 217 5.24 10.46 -12.86
N ARG A 218 5.19 11.21 -13.96
CA ARG A 218 4.88 12.66 -13.94
C ARG A 218 3.51 12.96 -13.33
N VAL A 219 2.47 12.23 -13.76
CA VAL A 219 1.10 12.41 -13.25
C VAL A 219 1.00 12.07 -11.76
N LEU A 220 1.70 11.02 -11.34
CA LEU A 220 1.72 10.62 -9.94
C LEU A 220 2.48 11.62 -9.08
N GLU A 221 3.64 12.10 -9.53
CA GLU A 221 4.42 13.12 -8.80
C GLU A 221 3.58 14.38 -8.54
N GLU A 222 2.83 14.85 -9.52
CA GLU A 222 1.91 15.99 -9.36
C GLU A 222 0.84 15.74 -8.30
N LYS A 223 0.27 14.52 -8.26
CA LYS A 223 -0.79 14.16 -7.31
C LYS A 223 -0.29 13.99 -5.88
N VAL A 224 0.87 13.33 -5.71
CA VAL A 224 1.36 12.97 -4.37
C VAL A 224 2.32 13.99 -3.75
N ALA A 225 2.76 14.99 -4.51
CA ALA A 225 3.68 16.02 -4.03
C ALA A 225 3.19 16.72 -2.76
N ALA A 226 1.89 17.02 -2.68
CA ALA A 226 1.28 17.63 -1.52
C ALA A 226 1.31 16.75 -0.26
N TRP A 227 1.45 15.42 -0.42
CA TRP A 227 1.48 14.46 0.69
C TRP A 227 2.90 14.19 1.21
N GLY A 228 3.90 14.92 0.75
CA GLY A 228 5.28 14.72 1.16
C GLY A 228 5.89 13.40 0.69
N VAL A 229 5.39 12.84 -0.41
CA VAL A 229 5.83 11.60 -1.05
C VAL A 229 6.53 11.91 -2.35
N THR A 230 7.61 11.20 -2.66
CA THR A 230 8.34 11.28 -3.94
C THR A 230 8.30 9.95 -4.63
N ILE A 231 7.96 9.96 -5.92
CA ILE A 231 7.99 8.79 -6.80
C ILE A 231 9.37 8.66 -7.43
N LEU A 232 10.03 7.54 -7.22
CA LEU A 232 11.33 7.25 -7.81
C LEU A 232 11.19 6.72 -9.23
N SER A 233 10.41 5.65 -9.38
CA SER A 233 10.08 5.06 -10.68
C SER A 233 8.70 4.41 -10.64
N VAL A 234 8.11 4.31 -11.81
CA VAL A 234 6.94 3.48 -12.12
C VAL A 234 7.37 2.53 -13.22
N GLU A 235 7.08 1.27 -13.08
CA GLU A 235 7.47 0.24 -14.03
C GLU A 235 6.28 -0.66 -14.36
N VAL A 236 5.86 -0.65 -15.61
CA VAL A 236 4.83 -1.58 -16.10
C VAL A 236 5.49 -2.94 -16.32
N ARG A 237 5.03 -3.96 -15.57
CA ARG A 237 5.59 -5.31 -15.63
C ARG A 237 4.94 -6.15 -16.70
N ASP A 238 3.65 -6.42 -16.54
CA ASP A 238 2.92 -7.37 -17.35
C ASP A 238 1.71 -6.71 -17.99
N ILE A 239 1.52 -6.98 -19.29
CA ILE A 239 0.37 -6.56 -20.06
C ILE A 239 -0.25 -7.83 -20.63
N LEU A 240 -1.42 -8.19 -20.14
CA LEU A 240 -2.16 -9.36 -20.60
C LEU A 240 -3.21 -8.92 -21.61
N LEU A 241 -3.05 -9.38 -22.83
CA LEU A 241 -4.03 -9.19 -23.89
C LEU A 241 -4.97 -10.40 -23.95
N PRO A 242 -6.26 -10.22 -24.30
CA PRO A 242 -7.15 -11.32 -24.62
C PRO A 242 -6.56 -12.22 -25.71
N LYS A 243 -6.77 -13.52 -25.60
CA LYS A 243 -6.19 -14.52 -26.52
C LYS A 243 -6.58 -14.28 -27.99
N GLU A 244 -7.82 -13.85 -28.21
CA GLU A 244 -8.35 -13.55 -29.53
C GLU A 244 -7.56 -12.45 -30.23
N LEU A 245 -7.10 -11.46 -29.50
CA LEU A 245 -6.26 -10.37 -30.02
C LEU A 245 -4.81 -10.78 -30.21
N GLN A 246 -4.28 -11.66 -29.35
CA GLN A 246 -2.93 -12.19 -29.51
C GLN A 246 -2.80 -12.92 -30.86
N ASP A 247 -3.82 -13.70 -31.26
CA ASP A 247 -3.83 -14.43 -32.53
C ASP A 247 -3.88 -13.46 -33.72
N VAL A 248 -4.73 -12.43 -33.68
CA VAL A 248 -4.84 -11.42 -34.73
C VAL A 248 -3.56 -10.61 -34.87
N MET A 249 -2.99 -10.12 -33.78
CA MET A 249 -1.73 -9.36 -33.78
C MET A 249 -0.54 -10.21 -34.25
N SER A 250 -0.52 -11.52 -33.94
CA SER A 250 0.51 -12.41 -34.43
C SER A 250 0.45 -12.61 -35.94
N LEU A 251 -0.74 -12.72 -36.51
CA LEU A 251 -0.98 -12.81 -37.95
C LEU A 251 -0.59 -11.49 -38.68
N GLU A 252 -0.92 -10.35 -38.10
CA GLU A 252 -0.55 -9.04 -38.66
C GLU A 252 0.95 -8.81 -38.64
N ALA A 253 1.61 -9.14 -37.53
CA ALA A 253 3.07 -9.09 -37.39
C ALA A 253 3.77 -10.02 -38.38
N GLN A 254 3.25 -11.22 -38.60
CA GLN A 254 3.75 -12.15 -39.64
C GLN A 254 3.55 -11.61 -41.05
N ALA A 255 2.40 -10.99 -41.32
CA ALA A 255 2.12 -10.38 -42.62
C ALA A 255 3.07 -9.20 -42.91
N GLU A 256 3.35 -8.39 -41.93
CA GLU A 256 4.29 -7.26 -42.05
C GLU A 256 5.73 -7.72 -42.25
N GLN A 257 6.17 -8.74 -41.52
CA GLN A 257 7.47 -9.41 -41.70
C GLN A 257 7.61 -9.99 -43.11
N ARG A 258 6.59 -10.67 -43.62
CA ARG A 258 6.55 -11.18 -45.02
C ARG A 258 6.60 -10.06 -46.04
N LYS A 259 5.93 -8.94 -45.78
CA LYS A 259 5.96 -7.75 -46.64
C LYS A 259 7.35 -7.12 -46.68
N LYS A 260 8.00 -6.97 -45.53
CA LYS A 260 9.39 -6.47 -45.42
C LYS A 260 10.37 -7.41 -46.11
N ALA A 261 10.26 -8.72 -45.93
CA ALA A 261 11.10 -9.70 -46.59
C ALA A 261 10.95 -9.70 -48.15
N ARG A 262 9.76 -9.38 -48.64
CA ARG A 262 9.49 -9.29 -50.11
C ARG A 262 10.00 -8.00 -50.75
N ILE A 263 10.24 -6.94 -49.95
CA ILE A 263 10.80 -5.66 -50.44
C ILE A 263 12.34 -5.73 -50.49
N ILE A 264 12.97 -6.63 -49.78
CA ILE A 264 14.44 -6.80 -49.73
C ILE A 264 14.94 -7.75 -50.80
N LEU A 265 14.10 -8.54 -51.42
CA LEU A 265 14.39 -9.39 -52.61
C LEU A 265 14.04 -8.65 -53.92
#